data_3bf7238119064599ffc7db3c4a13c4ed
#
_entry.id   3bf7238119064599ffc7db3c4a13c4ed
#
_cell.length_a   1.000
_cell.length_b   1.000
_cell.length_c   1.000
_cell.angle_alpha   90.00
_cell.angle_beta   90.00
_cell.angle_gamma   90.00
#
_symmetry.space_group_name_H-M   'P 1'
#
loop_
_entity.id
_entity.type
_entity.pdbx_description
1 polymer ?
#
loop_
_entity_poly.entity_id
_entity_poly.type
_entity_poly.pdbx_seq_one_letter_code
_entity_poly.pdbx_strand_id
1 'polypeptide(L)'
;MPSTNQIIINTSPLIALVAAMGDLKILESLYTDVLVPFEVYQEILIGGTTGFAIAEFQSASWLQKQSSPLTISPLLFNSLDLGEASVIQLALNKNISTVCIDEAVGRRIARLSGLSVTGSIGILLRAKREGYPLSIKTAIQKMLNHNIRLSQTVIDFAIKEAGESS
;
A
#
# COMPACT_ATOMS: atom_id res chain seq x y z
N MET A 1 -13.62 -15.45 -14.89
CA MET A 1 -12.78 -14.66 -15.21
C MET A 1 -11.96 -14.31 -14.17
N PRO A 2 -10.98 -14.50 -14.22
CA PRO A 2 -10.16 -14.15 -13.21
C PRO A 2 -9.98 -12.74 -13.27
N SER A 3 -10.43 -12.14 -12.33
CA SER A 3 -9.98 -10.84 -12.13
C SER A 3 -8.50 -10.93 -12.01
N THR A 4 -7.87 -10.21 -12.82
CA THR A 4 -6.52 -9.93 -12.59
C THR A 4 -6.44 -9.22 -11.27
N ASN A 5 -5.91 -9.86 -10.30
CA ASN A 5 -5.64 -9.22 -9.03
C ASN A 5 -4.40 -8.34 -9.19
N GLN A 6 -4.62 -7.17 -9.77
CA GLN A 6 -3.55 -6.18 -9.94
C GLN A 6 -3.76 -5.04 -8.97
N ILE A 7 -2.68 -4.52 -8.44
CA ILE A 7 -2.73 -3.38 -7.53
C ILE A 7 -1.54 -2.47 -7.78
N ILE A 8 -1.74 -1.18 -7.58
CA ILE A 8 -0.66 -0.20 -7.58
C ILE A 8 -0.54 0.35 -6.17
N ILE A 9 0.65 0.40 -5.62
CA ILE A 9 0.85 0.68 -4.21
C ILE A 9 1.75 1.88 -3.98
N ASN A 10 1.38 2.71 -3.01
CA ASN A 10 2.11 3.90 -2.59
C ASN A 10 3.19 3.56 -1.56
N THR A 11 4.05 4.53 -1.28
CA THR A 11 5.17 4.41 -0.35
C THR A 11 4.74 4.04 1.07
N SER A 12 3.78 4.78 1.63
CA SER A 12 3.38 4.58 3.03
C SER A 12 2.86 3.18 3.31
N PRO A 13 1.97 2.60 2.48
CA PRO A 13 1.55 1.22 2.71
C PRO A 13 2.69 0.21 2.58
N LEU A 14 3.63 0.42 1.67
CA LEU A 14 4.79 -0.47 1.55
C LEU A 14 5.58 -0.49 2.86
N ILE A 15 5.87 0.68 3.39
CA ILE A 15 6.61 0.81 4.65
C ILE A 15 5.81 0.19 5.80
N ALA A 16 4.51 0.45 5.85
CA ALA A 16 3.64 -0.09 6.90
C ALA A 16 3.61 -1.62 6.88
N LEU A 17 3.55 -2.21 5.69
CA LEU A 17 3.54 -3.68 5.57
C LEU A 17 4.86 -4.31 5.98
N VAL A 18 5.99 -3.67 5.66
CA VAL A 18 7.28 -4.15 6.16
C VAL A 18 7.33 -4.06 7.68
N ALA A 19 6.82 -2.96 8.25
CA ALA A 19 6.76 -2.82 9.71
C ALA A 19 5.92 -3.92 10.35
N ALA A 20 4.76 -4.22 9.74
CA ALA A 20 3.82 -5.21 10.28
C ALA A 20 4.32 -6.64 10.13
N MET A 21 4.92 -6.99 9.01
CA MET A 21 5.20 -8.37 8.63
C MET A 21 6.67 -8.72 8.50
N GLY A 22 7.55 -7.73 8.46
CA GLY A 22 8.99 -7.96 8.28
C GLY A 22 9.42 -8.11 6.82
N ASP A 23 8.49 -8.28 5.90
CA ASP A 23 8.75 -8.36 4.46
C ASP A 23 7.48 -8.01 3.69
N LEU A 24 7.51 -8.17 2.37
CA LEU A 24 6.38 -7.82 1.50
C LEU A 24 5.68 -9.04 0.89
N LYS A 25 5.97 -10.24 1.39
CA LYS A 25 5.41 -11.48 0.81
C LYS A 25 3.89 -11.54 0.84
N ILE A 26 3.28 -10.85 1.80
CA ILE A 26 1.82 -10.79 1.89
C ILE A 26 1.20 -10.25 0.59
N LEU A 27 1.85 -9.30 -0.06
CA LEU A 27 1.37 -8.76 -1.33
C LEU A 27 1.43 -9.81 -2.44
N GLU A 28 2.50 -10.56 -2.48
CA GLU A 28 2.67 -11.63 -3.47
C GLU A 28 1.61 -12.71 -3.31
N SER A 29 1.17 -12.96 -2.09
CA SER A 29 0.14 -13.97 -1.83
C SER A 29 -1.25 -13.54 -2.28
N LEU A 30 -1.51 -12.22 -2.34
CA LEU A 30 -2.85 -11.68 -2.62
C LEU A 30 -3.04 -11.22 -4.06
N TYR A 31 -1.96 -10.81 -4.72
CA TYR A 31 -2.04 -10.18 -6.04
C TYR A 31 -1.12 -10.87 -7.03
N THR A 32 -1.58 -10.94 -8.28
CA THR A 32 -0.73 -11.47 -9.36
C THR A 32 0.27 -10.43 -9.82
N ASP A 33 -0.12 -9.15 -9.80
CA ASP A 33 0.73 -8.07 -10.22
C ASP A 33 0.67 -6.93 -9.20
N VAL A 34 1.81 -6.57 -8.66
CA VAL A 34 1.94 -5.42 -7.76
C VAL A 34 2.86 -4.42 -8.44
N LEU A 35 2.29 -3.30 -8.87
CA LEU A 35 3.03 -2.26 -9.57
C LEU A 35 3.42 -1.14 -8.63
N VAL A 36 4.65 -0.65 -8.81
CA VAL A 36 5.17 0.46 -8.03
C VAL A 36 5.58 1.56 -9.02
N PRO A 37 4.94 2.75 -8.97
CA PRO A 37 5.32 3.84 -9.86
C PRO A 37 6.78 4.24 -9.67
N PHE A 38 7.40 4.78 -10.72
CA PHE A 38 8.77 5.27 -10.67
C PHE A 38 8.96 6.24 -9.50
N GLU A 39 8.02 7.15 -9.31
CA GLU A 39 8.07 8.18 -8.25
C GLU A 39 8.08 7.57 -6.86
N VAL A 40 7.29 6.51 -6.65
CA VAL A 40 7.28 5.78 -5.38
C VAL A 40 8.60 5.03 -5.19
N TYR A 41 9.08 4.40 -6.25
CA TYR A 41 10.36 3.68 -6.22
C TYR A 41 11.49 4.64 -5.82
N GLN A 42 11.54 5.83 -6.42
CA GLN A 42 12.53 6.84 -6.08
C GLN A 42 12.43 7.28 -4.63
N GLU A 43 11.23 7.52 -4.16
CA GLU A 43 10.99 7.96 -2.78
C GLU A 43 11.52 6.94 -1.77
N ILE A 44 11.26 5.65 -2.00
CA ILE A 44 11.73 4.60 -1.10
C ILE A 44 13.26 4.53 -1.10
N LEU A 45 13.88 4.57 -2.29
CA LEU A 45 15.34 4.45 -2.41
C LEU A 45 16.09 5.63 -1.79
N ILE A 46 15.51 6.83 -1.84
CA ILE A 46 16.11 7.99 -1.21
C ILE A 46 16.03 7.89 0.32
N GLY A 47 15.31 6.90 0.82
CA GLY A 47 15.23 6.68 2.25
C GLY A 47 14.25 7.61 2.92
N GLY A 48 13.06 7.72 2.34
CA GLY A 48 12.01 8.62 2.75
C GLY A 48 11.76 8.73 4.23
N THR A 49 12.11 7.73 5.03
CA THR A 49 12.17 7.82 6.47
C THR A 49 13.28 6.92 6.94
N THR A 50 14.50 7.46 7.05
CA THR A 50 15.65 6.78 7.64
C THR A 50 16.08 5.48 6.95
N GLY A 51 15.61 5.22 5.73
CA GLY A 51 16.00 4.01 4.98
C GLY A 51 15.33 2.72 5.44
N PHE A 52 14.35 2.81 6.32
CA PHE A 52 13.58 1.65 6.73
C PHE A 52 12.85 1.05 5.53
N ALA A 53 12.82 -0.26 5.43
CA ALA A 53 12.16 -1.02 4.38
C ALA A 53 12.89 -1.05 3.03
N ILE A 54 14.01 -0.36 2.85
CA ILE A 54 14.74 -0.36 1.57
C ILE A 54 15.18 -1.77 1.19
N ALA A 55 15.78 -2.50 2.10
CA ALA A 55 16.29 -3.85 1.82
C ALA A 55 15.16 -4.80 1.42
N GLU A 56 14.05 -4.75 2.14
CA GLU A 56 12.89 -5.59 1.86
C GLU A 56 12.27 -5.23 0.51
N PHE A 57 12.19 -3.95 0.21
CA PHE A 57 11.68 -3.48 -1.07
C PHE A 57 12.57 -3.94 -2.22
N GLN A 58 13.89 -3.80 -2.07
CA GLN A 58 14.84 -4.20 -3.11
C GLN A 58 14.84 -5.71 -3.34
N SER A 59 14.70 -6.50 -2.28
CA SER A 59 14.72 -7.96 -2.42
C SER A 59 13.42 -8.54 -2.95
N ALA A 60 12.34 -7.75 -2.98
CA ALA A 60 11.07 -8.18 -3.57
C ALA A 60 11.11 -8.04 -5.09
N SER A 61 11.82 -8.96 -5.75
CA SER A 61 12.06 -8.89 -7.19
C SER A 61 10.80 -9.04 -8.04
N TRP A 62 9.74 -9.60 -7.44
CA TRP A 62 8.45 -9.77 -8.12
C TRP A 62 7.63 -8.48 -8.18
N LEU A 63 8.01 -7.43 -7.44
CA LEU A 63 7.37 -6.12 -7.58
C LEU A 63 7.68 -5.55 -8.97
N GLN A 64 6.66 -5.06 -9.64
CA GLN A 64 6.82 -4.45 -10.96
C GLN A 64 7.14 -2.97 -10.81
N LYS A 65 8.41 -2.68 -10.60
CA LYS A 65 8.91 -1.32 -10.42
C LYS A 65 9.01 -0.64 -11.76
N GLN A 66 8.29 0.45 -11.95
CA GLN A 66 8.28 1.17 -13.23
C GLN A 66 9.57 1.94 -13.40
N SER A 67 10.14 1.89 -14.60
CA SER A 67 11.46 2.47 -14.86
C SER A 67 11.43 3.90 -15.40
N SER A 68 10.25 4.43 -15.70
CA SER A 68 10.13 5.75 -16.31
C SER A 68 9.18 6.64 -15.51
N PRO A 69 9.51 7.92 -15.34
CA PRO A 69 8.60 8.85 -14.68
C PRO A 69 7.32 9.04 -15.48
N LEU A 70 6.26 9.37 -14.77
CA LEU A 70 4.94 9.58 -15.36
C LEU A 70 4.72 11.04 -15.70
N THR A 71 3.94 11.27 -16.75
CA THR A 71 3.36 12.60 -16.97
C THR A 71 2.08 12.64 -16.14
N ILE A 72 2.10 13.45 -15.08
CA ILE A 72 1.00 13.50 -14.14
C ILE A 72 0.09 14.67 -14.48
N SER A 73 -1.22 14.43 -14.50
CA SER A 73 -2.18 15.50 -14.80
C SER A 73 -2.06 16.63 -13.77
N PRO A 74 -2.28 17.90 -14.18
CA PRO A 74 -2.17 19.02 -13.27
C PRO A 74 -3.09 18.93 -12.05
N LEU A 75 -4.27 18.37 -12.20
CA LEU A 75 -5.19 18.21 -11.09
C LEU A 75 -4.59 17.33 -10.02
N LEU A 76 -4.05 16.18 -10.39
CA LEU A 76 -3.43 15.27 -9.42
C LEU A 76 -2.15 15.87 -8.83
N PHE A 77 -1.33 16.47 -9.68
CA PHE A 77 -0.06 17.03 -9.27
C PHE A 77 -0.24 18.15 -8.22
N ASN A 78 -1.30 18.94 -8.38
CA ASN A 78 -1.58 20.08 -7.50
C ASN A 78 -2.38 19.70 -6.25
N SER A 79 -2.99 18.52 -6.23
CA SER A 79 -3.86 18.11 -5.12
C SER A 79 -3.21 17.15 -4.15
N LEU A 80 -2.15 16.44 -4.56
CA LEU A 80 -1.56 15.34 -3.82
C LEU A 80 -0.04 15.46 -3.80
N ASP A 81 0.60 14.74 -2.90
CA ASP A 81 2.05 14.57 -3.00
C ASP A 81 2.36 13.74 -4.25
N LEU A 82 3.62 13.76 -4.65
CA LEU A 82 4.02 13.14 -5.92
C LEU A 82 3.79 11.62 -5.92
N GLY A 83 4.05 10.95 -4.81
CA GLY A 83 3.83 9.52 -4.71
C GLY A 83 2.38 9.13 -4.90
N GLU A 84 1.47 9.78 -4.19
CA GLU A 84 0.04 9.52 -4.31
C GLU A 84 -0.47 9.84 -5.71
N ALA A 85 -0.06 10.98 -6.24
CA ALA A 85 -0.45 11.38 -7.60
C ALA A 85 0.01 10.35 -8.63
N SER A 86 1.23 9.84 -8.49
CA SER A 86 1.77 8.84 -9.41
C SER A 86 1.01 7.52 -9.38
N VAL A 87 0.55 7.11 -8.19
CA VAL A 87 -0.25 5.88 -8.05
C VAL A 87 -1.55 6.00 -8.83
N ILE A 88 -2.26 7.11 -8.65
CA ILE A 88 -3.53 7.32 -9.33
C ILE A 88 -3.31 7.45 -10.84
N GLN A 89 -2.30 8.22 -11.26
CA GLN A 89 -2.03 8.40 -12.68
C GLN A 89 -1.67 7.08 -13.36
N LEU A 90 -0.85 6.26 -12.74
CA LEU A 90 -0.47 4.97 -13.31
C LEU A 90 -1.69 4.05 -13.43
N ALA A 91 -2.57 4.07 -12.44
CA ALA A 91 -3.80 3.27 -12.47
C ALA A 91 -4.67 3.68 -13.65
N LEU A 92 -4.85 4.98 -13.86
CA LEU A 92 -5.64 5.48 -14.99
C LEU A 92 -5.00 5.13 -16.32
N ASN A 93 -3.68 5.25 -16.43
CA ASN A 93 -2.96 4.95 -17.66
C ASN A 93 -3.04 3.48 -18.05
N LYS A 94 -2.99 2.59 -17.08
CA LYS A 94 -2.95 1.14 -17.32
C LYS A 94 -4.29 0.45 -17.16
N ASN A 95 -5.34 1.19 -16.85
CA ASN A 95 -6.67 0.63 -16.56
C ASN A 95 -6.65 -0.41 -15.45
N ILE A 96 -5.88 -0.13 -14.42
CA ILE A 96 -5.86 -0.95 -13.21
C ILE A 96 -6.81 -0.33 -12.21
N SER A 97 -7.76 -1.10 -11.71
CA SER A 97 -8.87 -0.55 -10.93
C SER A 97 -8.57 -0.37 -9.45
N THR A 98 -7.54 -1.01 -8.92
CA THR A 98 -7.29 -1.02 -7.48
C THR A 98 -5.97 -0.36 -7.13
N VAL A 99 -5.99 0.52 -6.15
CA VAL A 99 -4.80 1.19 -5.62
C VAL A 99 -4.73 1.03 -4.11
N CYS A 100 -3.53 1.07 -3.57
CA CYS A 100 -3.28 1.00 -2.13
C CYS A 100 -2.68 2.32 -1.67
N ILE A 101 -3.45 3.09 -0.93
CA ILE A 101 -3.09 4.41 -0.42
C ILE A 101 -3.60 4.51 1.02
N ASP A 102 -2.75 4.93 1.94
CA ASP A 102 -3.13 5.06 3.35
C ASP A 102 -3.64 6.44 3.74
N GLU A 103 -3.21 7.50 3.05
CA GLU A 103 -3.59 8.87 3.38
C GLU A 103 -5.02 9.19 2.97
N ALA A 104 -5.76 9.87 3.85
CA ALA A 104 -7.19 10.12 3.65
C ALA A 104 -7.49 10.93 2.38
N VAL A 105 -6.71 11.96 2.11
CA VAL A 105 -6.92 12.81 0.92
C VAL A 105 -6.66 12.02 -0.36
N GLY A 106 -5.57 11.27 -0.40
CA GLY A 106 -5.25 10.42 -1.55
C GLY A 106 -6.32 9.36 -1.81
N ARG A 107 -6.81 8.72 -0.76
CA ARG A 107 -7.89 7.74 -0.86
C ARG A 107 -9.16 8.34 -1.45
N ARG A 108 -9.52 9.53 -0.98
CA ARG A 108 -10.71 10.23 -1.47
C ARG A 108 -10.59 10.59 -2.95
N ILE A 109 -9.45 11.13 -3.37
CA ILE A 109 -9.24 11.50 -4.77
C ILE A 109 -9.20 10.27 -5.66
N ALA A 110 -8.60 9.17 -5.20
CA ALA A 110 -8.62 7.92 -5.95
C ALA A 110 -10.05 7.43 -6.18
N ARG A 111 -10.90 7.47 -5.15
CA ARG A 111 -12.31 7.09 -5.30
C ARG A 111 -13.05 7.99 -6.27
N LEU A 112 -12.81 9.29 -6.20
CA LEU A 112 -13.42 10.26 -7.13
C LEU A 112 -12.94 10.03 -8.55
N SER A 113 -11.77 9.43 -8.74
CA SER A 113 -11.22 9.09 -10.05
C SER A 113 -11.74 7.73 -10.57
N GLY A 114 -12.65 7.10 -9.84
CA GLY A 114 -13.26 5.83 -10.26
C GLY A 114 -12.48 4.60 -9.84
N LEU A 115 -11.52 4.73 -8.93
CA LEU A 115 -10.70 3.60 -8.50
C LEU A 115 -11.21 2.99 -7.20
N SER A 116 -10.94 1.69 -7.04
CA SER A 116 -11.14 1.00 -5.78
C SER A 116 -9.90 1.23 -4.91
N VAL A 117 -10.11 1.49 -3.63
CA VAL A 117 -9.01 1.86 -2.74
C VAL A 117 -8.94 0.92 -1.55
N THR A 118 -7.74 0.43 -1.28
CA THR A 118 -7.44 -0.26 -0.03
C THR A 118 -6.27 0.46 0.65
N GLY A 119 -5.97 0.08 1.88
CA GLY A 119 -4.82 0.57 2.62
C GLY A 119 -4.07 -0.59 3.23
N SER A 120 -3.02 -0.31 3.99
CA SER A 120 -2.22 -1.36 4.63
C SER A 120 -3.07 -2.24 5.55
N ILE A 121 -3.95 -1.65 6.33
CA ILE A 121 -4.86 -2.41 7.23
C ILE A 121 -5.79 -3.31 6.40
N GLY A 122 -6.35 -2.79 5.31
CA GLY A 122 -7.22 -3.57 4.44
C GLY A 122 -6.51 -4.78 3.85
N ILE A 123 -5.23 -4.62 3.48
CA ILE A 123 -4.42 -5.72 2.97
C ILE A 123 -4.21 -6.79 4.05
N LEU A 124 -3.87 -6.37 5.27
CA LEU A 124 -3.69 -7.31 6.38
C LEU A 124 -4.97 -8.08 6.67
N LEU A 125 -6.11 -7.38 6.70
CA LEU A 125 -7.41 -8.02 6.96
C LEU A 125 -7.78 -9.01 5.86
N ARG A 126 -7.58 -8.64 4.61
CA ARG A 126 -7.86 -9.52 3.48
C ARG A 126 -6.98 -10.77 3.53
N ALA A 127 -5.70 -10.59 3.81
CA ALA A 127 -4.78 -11.72 3.90
C ALA A 127 -5.21 -12.71 4.98
N LYS A 128 -5.60 -12.18 6.13
CA LYS A 128 -6.08 -13.05 7.22
C LYS A 128 -7.33 -13.82 6.81
N ARG A 129 -8.29 -13.15 6.17
CA ARG A 129 -9.50 -13.82 5.69
C ARG A 129 -9.19 -14.93 4.69
N GLU A 130 -8.14 -14.78 3.90
CA GLU A 130 -7.75 -15.77 2.89
C GLU A 130 -6.78 -16.82 3.42
N GLY A 131 -6.55 -16.83 4.74
CA GLY A 131 -5.77 -17.88 5.39
C GLY A 131 -4.29 -17.60 5.56
N TYR A 132 -3.83 -16.41 5.24
CA TYR A 132 -2.43 -16.06 5.47
C TYR A 132 -2.15 -16.05 6.98
N PRO A 133 -1.08 -16.70 7.45
CA PRO A 133 -0.84 -16.81 8.89
C PRO A 133 -0.37 -15.48 9.47
N LEU A 134 -1.27 -14.79 10.15
CA LEU A 134 -0.92 -13.55 10.85
C LEU A 134 -1.92 -13.25 11.95
N SER A 135 -1.44 -12.55 12.98
CA SER A 135 -2.27 -11.95 14.01
C SER A 135 -2.36 -10.46 13.73
N ILE A 136 -3.56 -9.94 13.60
CA ILE A 136 -3.77 -8.51 13.35
C ILE A 136 -3.27 -7.69 14.55
N LYS A 137 -3.52 -8.16 15.78
CA LYS A 137 -3.02 -7.46 16.98
C LYS A 137 -1.49 -7.34 16.96
N THR A 138 -0.81 -8.43 16.64
CA THR A 138 0.65 -8.43 16.56
C THR A 138 1.16 -7.52 15.45
N ALA A 139 0.52 -7.58 14.28
CA ALA A 139 0.90 -6.74 13.14
C ALA A 139 0.76 -5.25 13.50
N ILE A 140 -0.37 -4.89 14.10
CA ILE A 140 -0.60 -3.50 14.52
C ILE A 140 0.42 -3.07 15.55
N GLN A 141 0.74 -3.92 16.53
CA GLN A 141 1.74 -3.59 17.56
C GLN A 141 3.10 -3.30 16.90
N LYS A 142 3.50 -4.11 15.93
CA LYS A 142 4.75 -3.89 15.21
C LYS A 142 4.72 -2.59 14.41
N MET A 143 3.58 -2.28 13.79
CA MET A 143 3.43 -1.02 13.07
C MET A 143 3.62 0.17 14.02
N LEU A 144 2.96 0.13 15.19
CA LEU A 144 3.08 1.20 16.19
C LEU A 144 4.52 1.32 16.70
N ASN A 145 5.22 0.20 16.87
CA ASN A 145 6.62 0.20 17.32
C ASN A 145 7.55 0.87 16.30
N HIS A 146 7.15 0.90 15.03
CA HIS A 146 7.90 1.58 13.97
C HIS A 146 7.35 2.97 13.67
N ASN A 147 6.60 3.53 14.60
CA ASN A 147 6.03 4.88 14.49
C ASN A 147 5.05 5.07 13.34
N ILE A 148 4.41 4.00 12.90
CA ILE A 148 3.31 4.10 11.94
C ILE A 148 2.10 4.62 12.72
N ARG A 149 1.47 5.69 12.21
CA ARG A 149 0.32 6.27 12.91
C ARG A 149 -0.96 5.54 12.56
N LEU A 150 -1.66 5.09 13.60
CA LEU A 150 -2.97 4.45 13.46
C LEU A 150 -3.89 5.05 14.51
N SER A 151 -5.09 5.46 14.11
CA SER A 151 -6.07 5.96 15.06
C SER A 151 -6.62 4.79 15.88
N GLN A 152 -7.06 5.09 17.10
CA GLN A 152 -7.66 4.07 17.96
C GLN A 152 -8.90 3.45 17.30
N THR A 153 -9.67 4.27 16.57
CA THR A 153 -10.84 3.79 15.82
C THR A 153 -10.45 2.74 14.80
N VAL A 154 -9.37 2.98 14.05
CA VAL A 154 -8.89 2.01 13.05
C VAL A 154 -8.38 0.74 13.71
N ILE A 155 -7.65 0.87 14.82
CA ILE A 155 -7.14 -0.28 15.57
C ILE A 155 -8.29 -1.15 16.04
N ASP A 156 -9.30 -0.55 16.68
CA ASP A 156 -10.45 -1.27 17.21
C ASP A 156 -11.23 -1.96 16.08
N PHE A 157 -11.44 -1.26 14.98
CA PHE A 157 -12.09 -1.81 13.80
C PHE A 157 -11.35 -3.03 13.27
N ALA A 158 -10.03 -2.92 13.13
CA ALA A 158 -9.22 -3.98 12.56
C ALA A 158 -9.24 -5.24 13.42
N ILE A 159 -9.11 -5.07 14.74
CA ILE A 159 -9.12 -6.20 15.69
C ILE A 159 -10.48 -6.89 15.67
N LYS A 160 -11.56 -6.12 15.65
CA LYS A 160 -12.91 -6.66 15.62
C LYS A 160 -13.17 -7.40 14.31
N GLU A 161 -12.80 -6.78 13.19
CA GLU A 161 -13.00 -7.35 11.87
C GLU A 161 -12.24 -8.66 11.69
N ALA A 162 -11.07 -8.75 12.31
CA ALA A 162 -10.24 -9.96 12.27
C ALA A 162 -10.77 -11.08 13.18
N GLY A 163 -11.77 -10.79 14.00
CA GLY A 163 -12.27 -11.77 14.96
C GLY A 163 -11.32 -12.01 16.13
N GLU A 164 -10.40 -11.09 16.39
CA GLU A 164 -9.47 -11.19 17.52
C GLU A 164 -10.01 -10.37 18.69
N SER A 165 -10.02 -10.96 19.85
CA SER A 165 -10.48 -10.22 21.02
C SER A 165 -9.36 -9.35 21.57
N SER A 166 -9.74 -8.23 22.14
CA SER A 166 -8.80 -7.31 22.78
C SER A 166 -8.31 -7.86 24.13
#